data_005e617245869bdf1d5cd2f128cdca07
#
_entry.id   005e617245869bdf1d5cd2f128cdca07
#
_cell.length_a   1.000
_cell.length_b   1.000
_cell.length_c   1.000
_cell.angle_alpha   90.00
_cell.angle_beta   90.00
_cell.angle_gamma   90.00
#
_symmetry.space_group_name_H-M   'P 1'
#
loop_
_entity.id
_entity.type
_entity.pdbx_description
1 polymer ?
#
loop_
_entity_poly.entity_id
_entity_poly.type
_entity_poly.pdbx_seq_one_letter_code
_entity_poly.pdbx_strand_id
1 'polypeptide(L)'
;MSNERDRPGDADDPSSRDAGVAGGAANTAWLVVYLKGLCMGAADAVPGVSGGTIALITGIYERLIAAITEVSPARLATVVLDVLPGRRGAAADALRAIDAGFLIALVAGVFTAIVTVTRVVHVGIQSAPVLTFGFFFGLIAASAW
;
A
#
# COMPACT_ATOMS: atom_id res chain seq x y z
N MET A 1 -2.19 51.75 37.34
CA MET A 1 -2.66 51.29 36.02
C MET A 1 -1.44 50.77 35.26
N SER A 2 -1.07 49.52 35.55
CA SER A 2 0.17 48.89 35.01
C SER A 2 -0.19 48.10 33.77
N ASN A 3 0.51 48.41 32.73
CA ASN A 3 0.40 47.84 31.39
C ASN A 3 0.89 46.38 31.37
N GLU A 4 -0.03 45.42 31.31
CA GLU A 4 0.24 44.00 31.23
C GLU A 4 -0.01 43.52 29.78
N ARG A 5 0.72 44.11 28.84
CA ARG A 5 0.70 43.72 27.43
C ARG A 5 2.10 43.68 26.85
N ASP A 6 2.95 42.85 27.39
CA ASP A 6 4.16 42.46 26.67
C ASP A 6 4.68 41.12 27.25
N ARG A 7 4.07 40.02 26.83
CA ARG A 7 4.67 38.68 26.96
C ARG A 7 5.18 38.25 25.60
N PRO A 8 6.51 38.40 25.36
CA PRO A 8 7.14 37.74 24.24
C PRO A 8 7.38 36.28 24.68
N GLY A 9 6.56 35.35 24.29
CA GLY A 9 6.75 33.96 24.71
C GLY A 9 5.89 32.89 24.06
N ASP A 10 5.07 33.20 23.02
CA ASP A 10 4.20 32.18 22.41
C ASP A 10 4.55 31.84 20.95
N ALA A 11 5.76 32.18 20.50
CA ALA A 11 6.12 31.99 19.08
C ALA A 11 7.02 30.77 18.80
N ASP A 12 7.49 30.04 19.80
CA ASP A 12 8.42 28.92 19.60
C ASP A 12 8.17 27.76 20.55
N ASP A 13 6.98 27.18 20.50
CA ASP A 13 6.74 25.87 21.11
C ASP A 13 7.31 24.77 20.19
N PRO A 14 8.43 24.10 20.57
CA PRO A 14 9.02 23.03 19.76
C PRO A 14 8.04 21.88 19.51
N SER A 15 7.05 21.68 20.40
CA SER A 15 6.07 20.60 20.31
C SER A 15 5.15 20.73 19.11
N SER A 16 4.88 21.94 18.64
CA SER A 16 4.03 22.19 17.47
C SER A 16 4.74 21.91 16.15
N ARG A 17 6.07 22.02 16.12
CA ARG A 17 6.89 21.69 14.94
C ARG A 17 7.04 20.18 14.77
N ASP A 18 7.20 19.45 15.87
CA ASP A 18 7.36 17.99 15.85
C ASP A 18 6.08 17.27 15.43
N ALA A 19 4.91 17.78 15.77
CA ALA A 19 3.62 17.21 15.36
C ALA A 19 3.38 17.33 13.84
N GLY A 20 3.82 18.43 13.22
CA GLY A 20 3.70 18.62 11.77
C GLY A 20 4.65 17.73 10.96
N VAL A 21 5.86 17.53 11.46
CA VAL A 21 6.87 16.68 10.80
C VAL A 21 6.51 15.19 10.92
N ALA A 22 6.00 14.76 12.08
CA ALA A 22 5.58 13.37 12.29
C ALA A 22 4.38 12.98 11.40
N GLY A 23 3.40 13.87 11.22
CA GLY A 23 2.27 13.65 10.32
C GLY A 23 2.67 13.53 8.85
N GLY A 24 3.63 14.36 8.40
CA GLY A 24 4.16 14.30 7.05
C GLY A 24 4.94 13.02 6.76
N ALA A 25 5.77 12.57 7.69
CA ALA A 25 6.57 11.35 7.56
C ALA A 25 5.69 10.08 7.52
N ALA A 26 4.64 10.01 8.33
CA ALA A 26 3.71 8.90 8.31
C ALA A 26 2.95 8.81 6.98
N ASN A 27 2.44 9.92 6.47
CA ASN A 27 1.74 9.97 5.18
C ASN A 27 2.66 9.58 4.02
N THR A 28 3.92 10.00 4.05
CA THR A 28 4.92 9.63 3.04
C THR A 28 5.22 8.13 3.06
N ALA A 29 5.31 7.52 4.24
CA ALA A 29 5.55 6.09 4.38
C ALA A 29 4.42 5.24 3.78
N TRP A 30 3.16 5.62 4.02
CA TRP A 30 1.99 4.95 3.45
C TRP A 30 1.92 5.08 1.93
N LEU A 31 2.21 6.28 1.41
CA LEU A 31 2.25 6.54 -0.03
C LEU A 31 3.33 5.69 -0.72
N VAL A 32 4.50 5.59 -0.12
CA VAL A 32 5.60 4.76 -0.65
C VAL A 32 5.19 3.28 -0.72
N VAL A 33 4.55 2.74 0.32
CA VAL A 33 4.06 1.36 0.33
C VAL A 33 2.98 1.15 -0.72
N TYR A 34 2.04 2.08 -0.84
CA TYR A 34 0.99 2.06 -1.87
C TYR A 34 1.58 2.06 -3.29
N LEU A 35 2.57 2.92 -3.56
CA LEU A 35 3.25 2.98 -4.86
C LEU A 35 4.03 1.68 -5.16
N LYS A 36 4.68 1.09 -4.16
CA LYS A 36 5.32 -0.22 -4.31
C LYS A 36 4.30 -1.31 -4.65
N GLY A 37 3.13 -1.30 -3.99
CA GLY A 37 2.02 -2.17 -4.33
C GLY A 37 1.49 -1.95 -5.74
N LEU A 38 1.38 -0.69 -6.17
CA LEU A 38 0.99 -0.33 -7.52
C LEU A 38 1.96 -0.90 -8.58
N CYS A 39 3.27 -0.73 -8.35
CA CYS A 39 4.30 -1.29 -9.24
C CYS A 39 4.25 -2.82 -9.27
N MET A 40 4.04 -3.47 -8.11
CA MET A 40 3.91 -4.92 -7.98
C MET A 40 2.72 -5.44 -8.78
N GLY A 41 1.53 -4.84 -8.59
CA GLY A 41 0.33 -5.24 -9.32
C GLY A 41 0.39 -4.93 -10.82
N ALA A 42 1.04 -3.84 -11.23
CA ALA A 42 1.26 -3.54 -12.64
C ALA A 42 2.22 -4.56 -13.28
N ALA A 43 3.25 -5.00 -12.57
CA ALA A 43 4.19 -6.01 -13.04
C ALA A 43 3.51 -7.38 -13.23
N ASP A 44 2.63 -7.78 -12.31
CA ASP A 44 1.87 -9.04 -12.43
C ASP A 44 0.91 -9.06 -13.64
N ALA A 45 0.50 -7.90 -14.12
CA ALA A 45 -0.32 -7.78 -15.31
C ALA A 45 0.49 -7.90 -16.62
N VAL A 46 1.81 -7.83 -16.56
CA VAL A 46 2.71 -7.94 -17.72
C VAL A 46 3.23 -9.37 -17.84
N PRO A 47 2.95 -10.08 -18.95
CA PRO A 47 3.47 -11.43 -19.17
C PRO A 47 5.00 -11.46 -19.08
N GLY A 48 5.54 -12.40 -18.30
CA GLY A 48 6.98 -12.58 -18.10
C GLY A 48 7.59 -11.75 -16.97
N VAL A 49 6.81 -10.89 -16.31
CA VAL A 49 7.25 -10.14 -15.13
C VAL A 49 6.47 -10.62 -13.91
N SER A 50 7.15 -10.80 -12.77
CA SER A 50 6.51 -11.22 -11.53
C SER A 50 6.49 -10.07 -10.52
N GLY A 51 5.34 -9.81 -9.91
CA GLY A 51 5.20 -8.86 -8.82
C GLY A 51 6.07 -9.21 -7.61
N GLY A 52 6.32 -10.50 -7.36
CA GLY A 52 7.26 -10.96 -6.34
C GLY A 52 8.69 -10.46 -6.60
N THR A 53 9.13 -10.41 -7.85
CA THR A 53 10.42 -9.84 -8.23
C THR A 53 10.46 -8.34 -7.93
N ILE A 54 9.38 -7.62 -8.17
CA ILE A 54 9.27 -6.20 -7.82
C ILE A 54 9.31 -6.01 -6.30
N ALA A 55 8.66 -6.88 -5.52
CA ALA A 55 8.74 -6.85 -4.06
C ALA A 55 10.18 -7.02 -3.55
N LEU A 56 10.95 -7.91 -4.16
CA LEU A 56 12.37 -8.16 -3.87
C LEU A 56 13.22 -6.90 -4.17
N ILE A 57 13.13 -6.35 -5.37
CA ILE A 57 13.90 -5.19 -5.81
C ILE A 57 13.57 -3.95 -4.99
N THR A 58 12.31 -3.78 -4.61
CA THR A 58 11.85 -2.63 -3.80
C THR A 58 12.11 -2.80 -2.31
N GLY A 59 12.67 -3.94 -1.88
CA GLY A 59 13.06 -4.21 -0.50
C GLY A 59 11.87 -4.39 0.47
N ILE A 60 10.68 -4.74 -0.04
CA ILE A 60 9.50 -5.01 0.81
C ILE A 60 9.23 -6.49 1.01
N TYR A 61 9.99 -7.36 0.34
CA TYR A 61 9.74 -8.80 0.33
C TYR A 61 9.79 -9.42 1.74
N GLU A 62 10.80 -9.11 2.53
CA GLU A 62 10.95 -9.64 3.90
C GLU A 62 9.79 -9.18 4.80
N ARG A 63 9.43 -7.89 4.71
CA ARG A 63 8.30 -7.33 5.46
C ARG A 63 6.96 -7.93 5.02
N LEU A 64 6.80 -8.20 3.72
CA LEU A 64 5.62 -8.86 3.17
C LEU A 64 5.50 -10.30 3.68
N ILE A 65 6.59 -11.08 3.65
CA ILE A 65 6.60 -12.45 4.15
C ILE A 65 6.33 -12.48 5.66
N ALA A 66 6.97 -11.60 6.44
CA ALA A 66 6.70 -11.49 7.87
C ALA A 66 5.22 -11.17 8.14
N ALA A 67 4.66 -10.19 7.45
CA ALA A 67 3.27 -9.81 7.58
C ALA A 67 2.30 -10.95 7.22
N ILE A 68 2.58 -11.73 6.16
CA ILE A 68 1.76 -12.87 5.75
C ILE A 68 1.89 -14.04 6.72
N THR A 69 3.07 -14.30 7.26
CA THR A 69 3.29 -15.40 8.21
C THR A 69 2.66 -15.12 9.58
N GLU A 70 2.56 -13.86 9.96
CA GLU A 70 1.82 -13.45 11.18
C GLU A 70 0.31 -13.56 11.03
N VAL A 71 -0.21 -13.56 9.80
CA VAL A 71 -1.61 -13.83 9.46
C VAL A 71 -1.88 -15.34 9.60
N SER A 72 -1.86 -15.86 10.83
CA SER A 72 -2.30 -17.22 11.12
C SER A 72 -3.80 -17.36 10.85
N PRO A 73 -4.27 -18.48 10.26
CA PRO A 73 -5.71 -18.72 10.05
C PRO A 73 -6.53 -18.62 11.35
N ALA A 74 -5.92 -18.93 12.50
CA ALA A 74 -6.54 -18.74 13.80
C ALA A 74 -6.72 -17.25 14.16
N ARG A 75 -5.77 -16.38 13.80
CA ARG A 75 -5.89 -14.92 14.00
C ARG A 75 -6.87 -14.27 13.03
N LEU A 76 -6.92 -14.74 11.78
CA LEU A 76 -7.95 -14.32 10.82
C LEU A 76 -9.34 -14.70 11.30
N ALA A 77 -9.52 -15.90 11.84
CA ALA A 77 -10.81 -16.33 12.41
C ALA A 77 -11.20 -15.45 13.60
N THR A 78 -10.28 -15.07 14.49
CA THR A 78 -10.57 -14.15 15.60
C THR A 78 -10.90 -12.75 15.11
N VAL A 79 -10.19 -12.21 14.13
CA VAL A 79 -10.48 -10.89 13.55
C VAL A 79 -11.86 -10.89 12.87
N VAL A 80 -12.20 -11.94 12.12
CA VAL A 80 -13.51 -12.07 11.45
C VAL A 80 -14.63 -12.24 12.46
N LEU A 81 -14.41 -13.01 13.53
CA LEU A 81 -15.39 -13.23 14.60
C LEU A 81 -15.55 -11.99 15.51
N ASP A 82 -14.48 -11.21 15.71
CA ASP A 82 -14.49 -9.99 16.54
C ASP A 82 -15.04 -8.75 15.80
N VAL A 83 -15.21 -8.82 14.47
CA VAL A 83 -15.97 -7.84 13.68
C VAL A 83 -17.48 -7.94 13.99
N LEU A 84 -17.95 -9.03 14.58
CA LEU A 84 -19.31 -9.09 15.14
C LEU A 84 -19.48 -8.08 16.29
N PRO A 85 -20.65 -7.44 16.41
CA PRO A 85 -20.84 -6.30 17.29
C PRO A 85 -20.64 -6.65 18.77
N GLY A 86 -19.58 -6.12 19.37
CA GLY A 86 -19.33 -6.18 20.81
C GLY A 86 -17.88 -6.21 21.30
N ARG A 87 -16.89 -6.52 20.47
CA ARG A 87 -15.48 -6.74 20.90
C ARG A 87 -14.45 -5.94 20.13
N ARG A 88 -14.73 -4.68 19.86
CA ARG A 88 -13.88 -3.79 19.03
C ARG A 88 -12.47 -3.56 19.55
N GLY A 89 -12.17 -3.85 20.82
CA GLY A 89 -10.85 -3.67 21.42
C GLY A 89 -9.83 -4.71 20.97
N ALA A 90 -10.20 -5.99 20.99
CA ALA A 90 -9.32 -7.10 20.65
C ALA A 90 -8.97 -7.13 19.14
N ALA A 91 -9.92 -6.74 18.27
CA ALA A 91 -9.68 -6.62 16.83
C ALA A 91 -8.67 -5.50 16.51
N ALA A 92 -8.72 -4.36 17.20
CA ALA A 92 -7.79 -3.26 16.99
C ALA A 92 -6.34 -3.64 17.40
N ASP A 93 -6.19 -4.39 18.48
CA ASP A 93 -4.89 -4.85 18.96
C ASP A 93 -4.31 -5.96 18.08
N ALA A 94 -5.15 -6.88 17.59
CA ALA A 94 -4.78 -7.90 16.61
C ALA A 94 -4.35 -7.27 15.27
N LEU A 95 -5.04 -6.24 14.80
CA LEU A 95 -4.71 -5.50 13.58
C LEU A 95 -3.39 -4.71 13.72
N ARG A 96 -3.09 -4.18 14.91
CA ARG A 96 -1.81 -3.51 15.17
C ARG A 96 -0.65 -4.50 15.24
N ALA A 97 -0.89 -5.71 15.78
CA ALA A 97 0.12 -6.76 15.86
C ALA A 97 0.55 -7.31 14.48
N ILE A 98 -0.30 -7.22 13.46
CA ILE A 98 -0.08 -7.78 12.11
C ILE A 98 0.48 -6.74 11.12
N ASP A 99 0.94 -5.57 11.53
CA ASP A 99 1.29 -4.48 10.58
C ASP A 99 0.21 -4.29 9.48
N ALA A 100 -1.06 -4.36 9.92
CA ALA A 100 -2.23 -4.33 9.03
C ALA A 100 -2.24 -3.09 8.15
N GLY A 101 -1.68 -2.00 8.64
CA GLY A 101 -1.52 -0.79 7.90
C GLY A 101 -0.70 -0.97 6.63
N PHE A 102 0.44 -1.61 6.74
CA PHE A 102 1.29 -1.93 5.60
C PHE A 102 0.56 -2.82 4.58
N LEU A 103 -0.10 -3.89 5.04
CA LEU A 103 -0.84 -4.80 4.18
C LEU A 103 -1.98 -4.11 3.45
N ILE A 104 -2.76 -3.27 4.14
CA ILE A 104 -3.88 -2.53 3.52
C ILE A 104 -3.37 -1.58 2.45
N ALA A 105 -2.30 -0.81 2.71
CA ALA A 105 -1.72 0.09 1.73
C ALA A 105 -1.17 -0.66 0.52
N LEU A 106 -0.48 -1.77 0.74
CA LEU A 106 0.09 -2.61 -0.31
C LEU A 106 -1.01 -3.23 -1.17
N VAL A 107 -2.00 -3.88 -0.56
CA VAL A 107 -3.12 -4.52 -1.26
C VAL A 107 -3.96 -3.49 -2.03
N ALA A 108 -4.20 -2.33 -1.44
CA ALA A 108 -4.89 -1.23 -2.14
C ALA A 108 -4.11 -0.78 -3.38
N GLY A 109 -2.78 -0.68 -3.31
CA GLY A 109 -1.93 -0.38 -4.45
C GLY A 109 -2.01 -1.44 -5.54
N VAL A 110 -1.86 -2.72 -5.18
CA VAL A 110 -1.97 -3.86 -6.11
C VAL A 110 -3.35 -3.89 -6.77
N PHE A 111 -4.42 -3.75 -5.99
CA PHE A 111 -5.78 -3.75 -6.51
C PHE A 111 -6.03 -2.60 -7.49
N THR A 112 -5.57 -1.40 -7.16
CA THR A 112 -5.66 -0.23 -8.06
C THR A 112 -4.93 -0.49 -9.37
N ALA A 113 -3.73 -1.09 -9.32
CA ALA A 113 -2.97 -1.44 -10.52
C ALA A 113 -3.75 -2.45 -11.39
N ILE A 114 -4.26 -3.53 -10.80
CA ILE A 114 -5.03 -4.55 -11.52
C ILE A 114 -6.25 -3.94 -12.22
N VAL A 115 -7.04 -3.14 -11.50
CA VAL A 115 -8.21 -2.46 -12.06
C VAL A 115 -7.81 -1.52 -13.20
N THR A 116 -6.76 -0.74 -13.02
CA THR A 116 -6.28 0.22 -14.02
C THR A 116 -5.78 -0.50 -15.27
N VAL A 117 -4.93 -1.52 -15.12
CA VAL A 117 -4.39 -2.29 -16.25
C VAL A 117 -5.51 -3.03 -16.98
N THR A 118 -6.45 -3.66 -16.26
CA THR A 118 -7.61 -4.31 -16.85
C THR A 118 -8.44 -3.33 -17.68
N ARG A 119 -8.66 -2.12 -17.20
CA ARG A 119 -9.36 -1.06 -17.94
C ARG A 119 -8.61 -0.64 -19.21
N VAL A 120 -7.29 -0.42 -19.08
CA VAL A 120 -6.43 -0.03 -20.22
C VAL A 120 -6.45 -1.13 -21.29
N VAL A 121 -6.27 -2.39 -20.90
CA VAL A 121 -6.31 -3.53 -21.83
C VAL A 121 -7.68 -3.67 -22.49
N HIS A 122 -8.77 -3.53 -21.71
CA HIS A 122 -10.11 -3.60 -22.24
C HIS A 122 -10.38 -2.53 -23.31
N VAL A 123 -9.99 -1.28 -23.04
CA VAL A 123 -10.09 -0.18 -24.01
C VAL A 123 -9.20 -0.45 -25.23
N GLY A 124 -7.97 -0.95 -25.01
CA GLY A 124 -7.05 -1.31 -26.10
C GLY A 124 -7.62 -2.36 -27.04
N ILE A 125 -8.23 -3.42 -26.51
CA ILE A 125 -8.87 -4.47 -27.32
C ILE A 125 -10.04 -3.92 -28.13
N GLN A 126 -10.80 -2.99 -27.58
CA GLN A 126 -11.95 -2.41 -28.30
C GLN A 126 -11.53 -1.41 -29.36
N SER A 127 -10.48 -0.60 -29.11
CA SER A 127 -10.07 0.48 -30.00
C SER A 127 -9.06 0.04 -31.06
N ALA A 128 -8.14 -0.87 -30.72
CA ALA A 128 -7.06 -1.31 -31.59
C ALA A 128 -6.65 -2.76 -31.27
N PRO A 129 -7.50 -3.76 -31.61
CA PRO A 129 -7.27 -5.15 -31.22
C PRO A 129 -5.95 -5.71 -31.75
N VAL A 130 -5.61 -5.43 -33.02
CA VAL A 130 -4.38 -5.93 -33.64
C VAL A 130 -3.12 -5.42 -32.94
N LEU A 131 -3.10 -4.16 -32.56
CA LEU A 131 -1.97 -3.57 -31.84
C LEU A 131 -1.85 -4.14 -30.42
N THR A 132 -2.98 -4.32 -29.73
CA THR A 132 -3.02 -4.87 -28.38
C THR A 132 -2.54 -6.31 -28.35
N PHE A 133 -3.04 -7.16 -29.23
CA PHE A 133 -2.57 -8.55 -29.34
C PHE A 133 -1.11 -8.63 -29.81
N GLY A 134 -0.69 -7.80 -30.75
CA GLY A 134 0.70 -7.72 -31.20
C GLY A 134 1.67 -7.32 -30.08
N PHE A 135 1.27 -6.36 -29.24
CA PHE A 135 2.04 -5.93 -28.08
C PHE A 135 2.21 -7.08 -27.06
N PHE A 136 1.14 -7.77 -26.68
CA PHE A 136 1.21 -8.91 -25.75
C PHE A 136 1.99 -10.08 -26.34
N PHE A 137 1.81 -10.38 -27.62
CA PHE A 137 2.60 -11.40 -28.31
C PHE A 137 4.09 -11.07 -28.29
N GLY A 138 4.45 -9.80 -28.56
CA GLY A 138 5.83 -9.34 -28.48
C GLY A 138 6.44 -9.49 -27.07
N LEU A 139 5.67 -9.16 -26.03
CA LEU A 139 6.11 -9.34 -24.65
C LEU A 139 6.36 -10.82 -24.30
N ILE A 140 5.45 -11.71 -24.69
CA ILE A 140 5.58 -13.15 -24.45
C ILE A 140 6.81 -13.69 -25.22
N ALA A 141 6.97 -13.31 -26.46
CA ALA A 141 8.11 -13.75 -27.29
C ALA A 141 9.44 -13.24 -26.69
N ALA A 142 9.49 -11.99 -26.22
CA ALA A 142 10.66 -11.44 -25.57
C ALA A 142 10.99 -12.10 -24.23
N SER A 143 9.98 -12.54 -23.47
CA SER A 143 10.18 -13.23 -22.19
C SER A 143 10.60 -14.70 -22.35
N ALA A 144 10.39 -15.29 -23.52
CA ALA A 144 10.76 -16.69 -23.84
C ALA A 144 12.20 -16.84 -24.37
N TRP A 145 12.85 -15.73 -24.69
CA TRP A 145 14.25 -15.70 -25.18
C TRP A 145 15.22 -15.61 -23.99
#